data_1449a1d7560d3bf5f7ed5ae6bfd60eea
#
_entry.id   1449a1d7560d3bf5f7ed5ae6bfd60eea
#
_cell.length_a   1.000
_cell.length_b   1.000
_cell.length_c   1.000
_cell.angle_alpha   90.00
_cell.angle_beta   90.00
_cell.angle_gamma   90.00
#
_symmetry.space_group_name_H-M   'P 1'
#
loop_
_entity.id
_entity.type
_entity.pdbx_description
1 polymer ?
#
loop_
_entity_poly.entity_id
_entity_poly.type
_entity_poly.pdbx_seq_one_letter_code
_entity_poly.pdbx_strand_id
1 'polypeptide(L)'
;MSRGKQVDPGPAVVVLGGGIAGLCAARELTAAGLRVTVLEASATFGGSVANHELAGLTLDAGAESFSTRSDTVPALARELGLGALVRTPNPAGAWLYLPAQEGRGQAFPVPASGLLGIPADVRDPGLTALIGRAATVRAGLDRALPLGGLLNQEQLSLGAVVRARMGAEVLKRLVAPVVGGVLSADPDDLDVDAAVPGLRAMMRRHGSLGAAVGAMRAAAPAGTAVAGLEGGMHQLTSALTQRLERDGAALHPSEAARNLAPTPEGWSITTSSRTLTADAVVVATDGPTAVDLLASTVPRIQEDRPAVVPAVALVSLVVDVPQLDAAPRGTGVLVARNVADVRAKALTHATAKWPWLAAAAGPGNHVLRLSFGRGADDDDTARLPDDELQSIALHDASVLLGVDISPSDVVDWDVVRWTNALPHATLGHRDRVARIRAAAANEGGLEITGAWLAGTGLVSVIDNARDRGAALARRLLAGR
;
A
#
# COMPACT_ATOMS: atom_id res chain seq x y z
N MET A 1 2.99 -21.45 55.90
CA MET A 1 2.40 -20.48 54.97
C MET A 1 3.45 -20.17 53.91
N SER A 2 3.38 -20.88 52.77
CA SER A 2 4.27 -20.63 51.65
C SER A 2 3.87 -19.31 50.99
N ARG A 3 4.75 -18.29 51.02
CA ARG A 3 4.60 -17.07 50.20
C ARG A 3 4.67 -17.54 48.76
N GLY A 4 3.52 -17.53 48.06
CA GLY A 4 3.50 -17.74 46.62
C GLY A 4 4.49 -16.77 45.99
N LYS A 5 5.42 -17.28 45.19
CA LYS A 5 6.27 -16.46 44.33
C LYS A 5 5.33 -15.60 43.48
N GLN A 6 5.29 -14.31 43.77
CA GLN A 6 4.66 -13.33 42.92
C GLN A 6 5.47 -13.39 41.60
N VAL A 7 4.90 -13.97 40.57
CA VAL A 7 5.50 -13.99 39.23
C VAL A 7 5.61 -12.52 38.84
N ASP A 8 6.82 -12.02 38.70
CA ASP A 8 7.07 -10.66 38.23
C ASP A 8 6.35 -10.50 36.88
N PRO A 9 5.33 -9.65 36.78
CA PRO A 9 4.59 -9.48 35.55
C PRO A 9 5.51 -8.81 34.54
N GLY A 10 6.07 -9.55 33.57
CA GLY A 10 7.00 -9.08 32.57
C GLY A 10 6.85 -7.63 32.12
N PRO A 11 7.82 -7.03 31.37
CA PRO A 11 7.76 -5.64 30.95
C PRO A 11 6.45 -5.30 30.25
N ALA A 12 5.91 -4.11 30.55
CA ALA A 12 4.73 -3.57 29.90
C ALA A 12 5.11 -2.79 28.65
N VAL A 13 4.47 -3.07 27.54
CA VAL A 13 4.66 -2.36 26.28
C VAL A 13 3.32 -1.83 25.77
N VAL A 14 3.29 -0.55 25.43
CA VAL A 14 2.12 0.06 24.77
C VAL A 14 2.44 0.26 23.28
N VAL A 15 1.55 -0.22 22.41
CA VAL A 15 1.60 -0.02 20.96
C VAL A 15 0.56 1.02 20.58
N LEU A 16 0.99 2.11 19.95
CA LEU A 16 0.15 3.21 19.49
C LEU A 16 -0.15 3.04 18.00
N GLY A 17 -1.42 2.72 17.69
CA GLY A 17 -1.92 2.42 16.35
C GLY A 17 -2.16 0.93 16.14
N GLY A 18 -3.41 0.58 15.88
CA GLY A 18 -3.91 -0.78 15.66
C GLY A 18 -4.02 -1.17 14.18
N GLY A 19 -3.29 -0.52 13.29
CA GLY A 19 -3.12 -0.94 11.90
C GLY A 19 -2.24 -2.20 11.79
N ILE A 20 -2.09 -2.75 10.58
CA ILE A 20 -1.31 -3.98 10.34
C ILE A 20 0.10 -3.92 10.94
N ALA A 21 0.78 -2.75 10.92
CA ALA A 21 2.10 -2.57 11.51
C ALA A 21 2.09 -2.75 13.03
N GLY A 22 1.16 -2.07 13.72
CA GLY A 22 1.05 -2.16 15.17
C GLY A 22 0.65 -3.57 15.63
N LEU A 23 -0.31 -4.20 14.95
CA LEU A 23 -0.74 -5.56 15.26
C LEU A 23 0.38 -6.58 15.07
N CYS A 24 1.19 -6.46 14.01
CA CYS A 24 2.35 -7.33 13.78
C CYS A 24 3.45 -7.11 14.86
N ALA A 25 3.75 -5.86 15.22
CA ALA A 25 4.70 -5.57 16.29
C ALA A 25 4.20 -6.10 17.64
N ALA A 26 2.91 -5.87 17.97
CA ALA A 26 2.27 -6.38 19.17
C ALA A 26 2.36 -7.90 19.28
N ARG A 27 2.16 -8.60 18.15
CA ARG A 27 2.26 -10.07 18.11
C ARG A 27 3.67 -10.56 18.49
N GLU A 28 4.73 -9.95 17.93
CA GLU A 28 6.11 -10.34 18.27
C GLU A 28 6.43 -10.09 19.77
N LEU A 29 5.93 -8.98 20.33
CA LEU A 29 6.10 -8.63 21.72
C LEU A 29 5.34 -9.61 22.63
N THR A 30 4.07 -9.91 22.32
CA THR A 30 3.25 -10.86 23.08
C THR A 30 3.82 -12.28 23.02
N ALA A 31 4.28 -12.71 21.83
CA ALA A 31 4.93 -14.01 21.66
C ALA A 31 6.24 -14.14 22.47
N ALA A 32 6.91 -13.03 22.77
CA ALA A 32 8.08 -12.96 23.63
C ALA A 32 7.75 -12.95 25.14
N GLY A 33 6.45 -13.01 25.51
CA GLY A 33 5.99 -13.04 26.89
C GLY A 33 5.88 -11.66 27.56
N LEU A 34 5.86 -10.57 26.80
CA LEU A 34 5.67 -9.22 27.31
C LEU A 34 4.18 -8.90 27.49
N ARG A 35 3.85 -8.01 28.43
CA ARG A 35 2.49 -7.49 28.61
C ARG A 35 2.23 -6.40 27.59
N VAL A 36 1.35 -6.65 26.62
CA VAL A 36 1.10 -5.74 25.51
C VAL A 36 -0.27 -5.10 25.64
N THR A 37 -0.31 -3.78 25.45
CA THR A 37 -1.54 -3.00 25.29
C THR A 37 -1.49 -2.31 23.93
N VAL A 38 -2.53 -2.45 23.10
CA VAL A 38 -2.65 -1.76 21.81
C VAL A 38 -3.74 -0.70 21.90
N LEU A 39 -3.40 0.55 21.59
CA LEU A 39 -4.34 1.67 21.50
C LEU A 39 -4.61 2.00 20.04
N GLU A 40 -5.89 2.09 19.68
CA GLU A 40 -6.33 2.46 18.33
C GLU A 40 -7.32 3.63 18.41
N ALA A 41 -7.10 4.65 17.59
CA ALA A 41 -7.94 5.85 17.57
C ALA A 41 -9.32 5.58 16.94
N SER A 42 -9.38 4.68 15.97
CA SER A 42 -10.61 4.30 15.26
C SER A 42 -11.43 3.31 16.09
N ALA A 43 -12.70 3.16 15.72
CA ALA A 43 -13.59 2.17 16.35
C ALA A 43 -13.19 0.71 16.04
N THR A 44 -12.37 0.49 15.01
CA THR A 44 -11.95 -0.84 14.56
C THR A 44 -10.45 -0.90 14.34
N PHE A 45 -9.88 -2.09 14.54
CA PHE A 45 -8.48 -2.38 14.20
C PHE A 45 -8.33 -2.66 12.71
N GLY A 46 -7.11 -2.52 12.18
CA GLY A 46 -6.75 -2.86 10.80
C GLY A 46 -6.14 -1.71 10.02
N GLY A 47 -6.50 -0.46 10.32
CA GLY A 47 -6.07 0.70 9.55
C GLY A 47 -6.49 0.56 8.08
N SER A 48 -5.55 0.70 7.13
CA SER A 48 -5.85 0.54 5.69
C SER A 48 -6.08 -0.92 5.24
N VAL A 49 -6.02 -1.90 6.15
CA VAL A 49 -6.40 -3.31 5.91
C VAL A 49 -7.69 -3.58 6.67
N ALA A 50 -8.73 -2.88 6.30
CA ALA A 50 -10.06 -2.92 6.90
C ALA A 50 -11.11 -3.32 5.84
N ASN A 51 -12.31 -3.60 6.29
CA ASN A 51 -13.46 -3.88 5.44
C ASN A 51 -14.58 -2.86 5.62
N HIS A 52 -15.52 -2.92 4.71
CA HIS A 52 -16.82 -2.29 4.80
C HIS A 52 -17.91 -3.21 4.21
N GLU A 53 -19.13 -3.03 4.62
CA GLU A 53 -20.27 -3.82 4.13
C GLU A 53 -21.01 -3.02 3.05
N LEU A 54 -21.32 -3.68 1.91
CA LEU A 54 -22.02 -3.06 0.80
C LEU A 54 -22.88 -4.11 0.07
N ALA A 55 -24.18 -3.89 -0.06
CA ALA A 55 -25.13 -4.81 -0.67
C ALA A 55 -25.06 -6.25 -0.11
N GLY A 56 -24.76 -6.41 1.19
CA GLY A 56 -24.58 -7.71 1.83
C GLY A 56 -23.25 -8.41 1.52
N LEU A 57 -22.33 -7.72 0.86
CA LEU A 57 -20.97 -8.18 0.59
C LEU A 57 -19.97 -7.51 1.54
N THR A 58 -19.05 -8.29 2.10
CA THR A 58 -17.90 -7.75 2.84
C THR A 58 -16.78 -7.45 1.85
N LEU A 59 -16.43 -6.16 1.70
CA LEU A 59 -15.45 -5.66 0.74
C LEU A 59 -14.23 -5.06 1.45
N ASP A 60 -13.07 -5.10 0.80
CA ASP A 60 -11.88 -4.41 1.30
C ASP A 60 -12.02 -2.89 1.19
N ALA A 61 -11.94 -2.20 2.31
CA ALA A 61 -12.01 -0.74 2.39
C ALA A 61 -10.71 -0.03 1.95
N GLY A 62 -9.61 -0.77 1.82
CA GLY A 62 -8.30 -0.23 1.44
C GLY A 62 -7.46 -1.20 0.62
N ALA A 63 -6.52 -1.90 1.25
CA ALA A 63 -5.67 -2.88 0.57
C ALA A 63 -6.49 -4.11 0.18
N GLU A 64 -6.45 -4.50 -1.10
CA GLU A 64 -7.18 -5.66 -1.62
C GLU A 64 -6.27 -6.80 -2.10
N SER A 65 -4.96 -6.60 -2.06
CA SER A 65 -3.98 -7.59 -2.51
C SER A 65 -2.59 -7.31 -1.96
N PHE A 66 -1.71 -8.30 -2.05
CA PHE A 66 -0.31 -8.21 -1.67
C PHE A 66 0.60 -8.75 -2.77
N SER A 67 1.88 -8.34 -2.76
CA SER A 67 2.89 -8.83 -3.69
C SER A 67 3.30 -10.27 -3.37
N THR A 68 3.37 -11.13 -4.38
CA THR A 68 3.82 -12.52 -4.27
C THR A 68 5.33 -12.71 -4.39
N ARG A 69 6.10 -11.61 -4.49
CA ARG A 69 7.58 -11.67 -4.60
C ARG A 69 8.27 -12.12 -3.31
N SER A 70 7.59 -12.08 -2.19
CA SER A 70 8.05 -12.52 -0.88
C SER A 70 7.03 -13.46 -0.26
N ASP A 71 7.49 -14.37 0.56
CA ASP A 71 6.63 -15.28 1.35
C ASP A 71 6.10 -14.63 2.64
N THR A 72 6.43 -13.37 2.93
CA THR A 72 6.06 -12.66 4.16
C THR A 72 4.56 -12.72 4.45
N VAL A 73 3.72 -12.29 3.52
CA VAL A 73 2.26 -12.28 3.72
C VAL A 73 1.68 -13.70 3.70
N PRO A 74 2.04 -14.58 2.76
CA PRO A 74 1.65 -15.99 2.81
C PRO A 74 2.08 -16.71 4.10
N ALA A 75 3.30 -16.45 4.60
CA ALA A 75 3.76 -17.03 5.86
C ALA A 75 2.90 -16.56 7.04
N LEU A 76 2.64 -15.24 7.14
CA LEU A 76 1.75 -14.70 8.17
C LEU A 76 0.34 -15.30 8.06
N ALA A 77 -0.20 -15.41 6.85
CA ALA A 77 -1.51 -16.03 6.62
C ALA A 77 -1.53 -17.49 7.13
N ARG A 78 -0.48 -18.28 6.84
CA ARG A 78 -0.36 -19.66 7.36
C ARG A 78 -0.28 -19.71 8.88
N GLU A 79 0.52 -18.83 9.50
CA GLU A 79 0.65 -18.71 10.95
C GLU A 79 -0.68 -18.38 11.65
N LEU A 80 -1.55 -17.64 10.95
CA LEU A 80 -2.87 -17.25 11.44
C LEU A 80 -3.98 -18.26 11.06
N GLY A 81 -3.65 -19.36 10.38
CA GLY A 81 -4.63 -20.34 9.92
C GLY A 81 -5.38 -19.96 8.65
N LEU A 82 -4.96 -18.88 7.97
CA LEU A 82 -5.59 -18.36 6.75
C LEU A 82 -4.91 -18.85 5.46
N GLY A 83 -3.91 -19.73 5.55
CA GLY A 83 -3.13 -20.17 4.39
C GLY A 83 -3.97 -20.76 3.25
N ALA A 84 -5.07 -21.46 3.59
CA ALA A 84 -6.01 -22.02 2.62
C ALA A 84 -6.87 -20.96 1.91
N LEU A 85 -6.90 -19.73 2.41
CA LEU A 85 -7.68 -18.62 1.82
C LEU A 85 -6.86 -17.80 0.81
N VAL A 86 -5.56 -18.03 0.67
CA VAL A 86 -4.75 -17.32 -0.32
C VAL A 86 -5.24 -17.65 -1.73
N ARG A 87 -5.56 -16.60 -2.50
CA ARG A 87 -6.10 -16.70 -3.87
C ARG A 87 -5.30 -15.87 -4.84
N THR A 88 -5.08 -16.40 -6.03
CA THR A 88 -4.57 -15.64 -7.17
C THR A 88 -5.73 -15.00 -7.92
N PRO A 89 -5.53 -13.77 -8.46
CA PRO A 89 -6.57 -13.14 -9.27
C PRO A 89 -6.75 -13.86 -10.62
N ASN A 90 -7.89 -13.62 -11.25
CA ASN A 90 -8.16 -14.06 -12.61
C ASN A 90 -7.07 -13.53 -13.57
N PRO A 91 -6.54 -14.36 -14.50
CA PRO A 91 -5.48 -13.97 -15.43
C PRO A 91 -5.91 -13.02 -16.55
N ALA A 92 -7.13 -12.48 -16.52
CA ALA A 92 -7.67 -11.61 -17.58
C ALA A 92 -6.87 -10.30 -17.82
N GLY A 93 -5.87 -10.01 -16.98
CA GLY A 93 -5.01 -8.83 -17.13
C GLY A 93 -5.70 -7.52 -16.76
N ALA A 94 -4.95 -6.43 -16.90
CA ALA A 94 -5.43 -5.07 -16.68
C ALA A 94 -5.25 -4.22 -17.95
N TRP A 95 -5.90 -3.07 -18.00
CA TRP A 95 -5.89 -2.16 -19.14
C TRP A 95 -5.32 -0.79 -18.75
N LEU A 96 -4.84 -0.04 -19.74
CA LEU A 96 -4.43 1.35 -19.65
C LEU A 96 -5.46 2.20 -20.39
N TYR A 97 -5.89 3.30 -19.81
CA TYR A 97 -6.69 4.32 -20.45
C TYR A 97 -5.82 5.55 -20.72
N LEU A 98 -5.50 5.78 -21.98
CA LEU A 98 -4.50 6.76 -22.43
C LEU A 98 -5.15 7.85 -23.27
N PRO A 99 -4.60 9.08 -23.30
CA PRO A 99 -5.10 10.13 -24.17
C PRO A 99 -5.00 9.69 -25.64
N ALA A 100 -6.09 9.88 -26.38
CA ALA A 100 -6.17 9.71 -27.82
C ALA A 100 -6.28 11.07 -28.51
N GLN A 101 -6.42 11.04 -29.85
CA GLN A 101 -6.76 12.23 -30.61
C GLN A 101 -8.18 12.70 -30.25
N GLU A 102 -8.45 14.00 -30.32
CA GLU A 102 -9.74 14.62 -30.03
C GLU A 102 -10.16 14.72 -28.52
N GLY A 103 -9.21 14.58 -27.58
CA GLY A 103 -9.44 14.83 -26.16
C GLY A 103 -10.14 13.68 -25.41
N ARG A 104 -10.55 12.61 -26.07
CA ARG A 104 -11.07 11.39 -25.44
C ARG A 104 -9.92 10.41 -25.16
N GLY A 105 -10.11 9.58 -24.13
CA GLY A 105 -9.17 8.49 -23.87
C GLY A 105 -9.47 7.26 -24.74
N GLN A 106 -8.48 6.37 -24.80
CA GLN A 106 -8.60 5.06 -25.43
C GLN A 106 -7.99 3.98 -24.55
N ALA A 107 -8.67 2.85 -24.45
CA ALA A 107 -8.23 1.71 -23.65
C ALA A 107 -7.33 0.76 -24.44
N PHE A 108 -6.24 0.32 -23.79
CA PHE A 108 -5.26 -0.63 -24.31
C PHE A 108 -4.94 -1.68 -23.25
N PRO A 109 -4.69 -2.95 -23.60
CA PRO A 109 -4.20 -3.92 -22.62
C PRO A 109 -2.79 -3.55 -22.12
N VAL A 110 -2.54 -3.77 -20.83
CA VAL A 110 -1.20 -3.59 -20.24
C VAL A 110 -0.26 -4.66 -20.82
N PRO A 111 0.94 -4.28 -21.32
CA PRO A 111 1.93 -5.26 -21.78
C PRO A 111 2.32 -6.23 -20.66
N ALA A 112 2.24 -7.53 -20.94
CA ALA A 112 2.49 -8.57 -19.94
C ALA A 112 3.95 -8.65 -19.46
N SER A 113 4.90 -8.11 -20.24
CA SER A 113 6.35 -8.25 -20.00
C SER A 113 6.95 -7.22 -19.05
N GLY A 114 6.18 -6.28 -18.49
CA GLY A 114 6.68 -5.13 -17.72
C GLY A 114 6.74 -5.32 -16.19
N LEU A 115 7.45 -4.40 -15.52
CA LEU A 115 7.44 -4.19 -14.08
C LEU A 115 7.13 -2.72 -13.80
N LEU A 116 6.07 -2.41 -13.08
CA LEU A 116 5.57 -1.04 -12.88
C LEU A 116 5.44 -0.25 -14.20
N GLY A 117 5.01 -0.90 -15.28
CA GLY A 117 4.90 -0.30 -16.60
C GLY A 117 6.23 -0.18 -17.38
N ILE A 118 7.38 -0.56 -16.80
CA ILE A 118 8.67 -0.58 -17.49
C ILE A 118 8.74 -1.84 -18.36
N PRO A 119 8.81 -1.76 -19.69
CA PRO A 119 8.84 -2.95 -20.54
C PRO A 119 10.18 -3.69 -20.43
N ALA A 120 10.12 -5.02 -20.33
CA ALA A 120 11.32 -5.86 -20.40
C ALA A 120 11.81 -6.08 -21.83
N ASP A 121 10.89 -6.15 -22.78
CA ASP A 121 11.20 -6.28 -24.21
C ASP A 121 10.51 -5.19 -25.03
N VAL A 122 11.30 -4.37 -25.67
CA VAL A 122 10.83 -3.29 -26.55
C VAL A 122 10.32 -3.80 -27.90
N ARG A 123 10.51 -5.07 -28.22
CA ARG A 123 10.01 -5.71 -29.44
C ARG A 123 8.58 -6.23 -29.32
N ASP A 124 7.98 -6.11 -28.14
CA ASP A 124 6.57 -6.44 -27.94
C ASP A 124 5.71 -5.64 -28.94
N PRO A 125 4.93 -6.28 -29.82
CA PRO A 125 4.09 -5.59 -30.79
C PRO A 125 3.08 -4.63 -30.17
N GLY A 126 2.57 -4.95 -28.98
CA GLY A 126 1.66 -4.11 -28.22
C GLY A 126 2.29 -2.80 -27.77
N LEU A 127 3.62 -2.79 -27.55
CA LEU A 127 4.33 -1.59 -27.11
C LEU A 127 4.28 -0.48 -28.18
N THR A 128 4.50 -0.83 -29.46
CA THR A 128 4.47 0.16 -30.56
C THR A 128 3.08 0.80 -30.72
N ALA A 129 2.01 0.05 -30.49
CA ALA A 129 0.66 0.59 -30.50
C ALA A 129 0.43 1.61 -29.35
N LEU A 130 1.08 1.40 -28.21
CA LEU A 130 0.95 2.26 -27.03
C LEU A 130 1.78 3.55 -27.14
N ILE A 131 3.05 3.46 -27.55
CA ILE A 131 3.99 4.60 -27.50
C ILE A 131 4.39 5.15 -28.87
N GLY A 132 4.01 4.48 -29.96
CA GLY A 132 4.36 4.86 -31.31
C GLY A 132 5.77 4.39 -31.75
N ARG A 133 6.00 4.34 -33.06
CA ARG A 133 7.25 3.81 -33.66
C ARG A 133 8.51 4.55 -33.23
N ALA A 134 8.49 5.89 -33.22
CA ALA A 134 9.65 6.69 -32.84
C ALA A 134 10.07 6.46 -31.39
N ALA A 135 9.09 6.39 -30.49
CA ALA A 135 9.35 6.11 -29.07
C ALA A 135 9.80 4.66 -28.84
N THR A 136 9.31 3.69 -29.63
CA THR A 136 9.79 2.30 -29.57
C THR A 136 11.27 2.21 -29.98
N VAL A 137 11.67 2.90 -31.04
CA VAL A 137 13.09 2.99 -31.45
C VAL A 137 13.91 3.65 -30.34
N ARG A 138 13.44 4.78 -29.76
CA ARG A 138 14.12 5.46 -28.65
C ARG A 138 14.27 4.54 -27.43
N ALA A 139 13.25 3.79 -27.06
CA ALA A 139 13.31 2.83 -25.98
C ALA A 139 14.31 1.69 -26.27
N GLY A 140 14.42 1.26 -27.51
CA GLY A 140 15.38 0.25 -27.96
C GLY A 140 16.84 0.64 -27.75
N LEU A 141 17.16 1.94 -27.72
CA LEU A 141 18.53 2.43 -27.44
C LEU A 141 18.99 2.13 -26.01
N ASP A 142 18.09 1.73 -25.09
CA ASP A 142 18.43 1.34 -23.72
C ASP A 142 19.61 0.36 -23.65
N ARG A 143 19.70 -0.59 -24.59
CA ARG A 143 20.76 -1.58 -24.64
C ARG A 143 22.12 -1.02 -25.08
N ALA A 144 22.10 0.08 -25.84
CA ALA A 144 23.32 0.70 -26.39
C ALA A 144 23.82 1.88 -25.55
N LEU A 145 22.95 2.50 -24.76
CA LEU A 145 23.30 3.64 -23.93
C LEU A 145 24.15 3.19 -22.73
N PRO A 146 25.32 3.85 -22.47
CA PRO A 146 26.10 3.55 -21.27
C PRO A 146 25.30 3.85 -20.00
N LEU A 147 25.50 3.09 -18.95
CA LEU A 147 24.85 3.34 -17.65
C LEU A 147 25.39 4.62 -16.99
N GLY A 148 26.66 4.95 -17.26
CA GLY A 148 27.32 6.20 -16.86
C GLY A 148 27.16 6.55 -15.41
N GLY A 149 27.19 7.86 -15.12
CA GLY A 149 26.99 8.41 -13.76
C GLY A 149 25.55 8.35 -13.26
N LEU A 150 24.56 7.97 -14.10
CA LEU A 150 23.15 7.95 -13.70
C LEU A 150 22.93 7.10 -12.45
N LEU A 151 23.49 5.87 -12.43
CA LEU A 151 23.32 4.94 -11.31
C LEU A 151 24.15 5.28 -10.06
N ASN A 152 25.03 6.30 -10.14
CA ASN A 152 25.86 6.76 -9.02
C ASN A 152 25.25 7.97 -8.30
N GLN A 153 24.14 8.51 -8.80
CA GLN A 153 23.43 9.58 -8.11
C GLN A 153 22.86 9.06 -6.79
N GLU A 154 23.09 9.76 -5.70
CA GLU A 154 22.55 9.42 -4.38
C GLU A 154 21.02 9.47 -4.40
N GLN A 155 20.46 10.55 -4.92
CA GLN A 155 19.04 10.75 -5.10
C GLN A 155 18.69 10.54 -6.57
N LEU A 156 18.01 9.45 -6.88
CA LEU A 156 17.62 9.08 -8.23
C LEU A 156 16.17 8.64 -8.26
N SER A 157 15.33 9.36 -9.01
CA SER A 157 13.93 8.98 -9.16
C SER A 157 13.74 7.87 -10.20
N LEU A 158 12.66 7.10 -10.03
CA LEU A 158 12.22 6.10 -11.00
C LEU A 158 11.96 6.75 -12.36
N GLY A 159 11.31 7.93 -12.36
CA GLY A 159 11.03 8.69 -13.58
C GLY A 159 12.30 9.12 -14.31
N ALA A 160 13.33 9.60 -13.59
CA ALA A 160 14.62 9.96 -14.19
C ALA A 160 15.31 8.76 -14.84
N VAL A 161 15.29 7.60 -14.20
CA VAL A 161 15.84 6.35 -14.78
C VAL A 161 15.11 5.98 -16.06
N VAL A 162 13.78 5.93 -16.04
CA VAL A 162 12.98 5.53 -17.19
C VAL A 162 13.17 6.52 -18.36
N ARG A 163 13.12 7.82 -18.07
CA ARG A 163 13.30 8.88 -19.06
C ARG A 163 14.68 8.82 -19.73
N ALA A 164 15.72 8.66 -18.92
CA ALA A 164 17.10 8.56 -19.44
C ALA A 164 17.31 7.31 -20.30
N ARG A 165 16.74 6.18 -19.89
CA ARG A 165 16.97 4.89 -20.54
C ARG A 165 16.03 4.62 -21.73
N MET A 166 14.73 4.82 -21.53
CA MET A 166 13.69 4.43 -22.50
C MET A 166 12.95 5.62 -23.13
N GLY A 167 13.14 6.84 -22.60
CA GLY A 167 12.53 8.05 -23.13
C GLY A 167 11.23 8.45 -22.45
N ALA A 168 10.75 9.66 -22.78
CA ALA A 168 9.60 10.30 -22.14
C ALA A 168 8.27 9.59 -22.41
N GLU A 169 8.08 8.99 -23.60
CA GLU A 169 6.80 8.34 -23.92
C GLU A 169 6.59 7.04 -23.14
N VAL A 170 7.63 6.25 -22.88
CA VAL A 170 7.55 5.09 -21.98
C VAL A 170 7.16 5.54 -20.57
N LEU A 171 7.81 6.61 -20.09
CA LEU A 171 7.46 7.17 -18.77
C LEU A 171 6.00 7.63 -18.72
N LYS A 172 5.58 8.45 -19.67
CA LYS A 172 4.27 9.11 -19.68
C LYS A 172 3.11 8.15 -19.91
N ARG A 173 3.27 7.21 -20.85
CA ARG A 173 2.16 6.35 -21.32
C ARG A 173 2.10 4.99 -20.64
N LEU A 174 3.19 4.52 -20.03
CA LEU A 174 3.25 3.21 -19.39
C LEU A 174 3.53 3.31 -17.88
N VAL A 175 4.65 3.94 -17.51
CA VAL A 175 5.09 3.92 -16.10
C VAL A 175 4.24 4.84 -15.23
N ALA A 176 3.97 6.07 -15.65
CA ALA A 176 3.22 7.03 -14.86
C ALA A 176 1.77 6.57 -14.58
N PRO A 177 1.00 5.99 -15.53
CA PRO A 177 -0.32 5.46 -15.23
C PRO A 177 -0.28 4.29 -14.25
N VAL A 178 0.70 3.38 -14.38
CA VAL A 178 0.84 2.23 -13.49
C VAL A 178 1.26 2.67 -12.09
N VAL A 179 2.26 3.51 -11.97
CA VAL A 179 2.74 4.04 -10.68
C VAL A 179 1.65 4.88 -10.02
N GLY A 180 1.00 5.76 -10.77
CA GLY A 180 -0.10 6.60 -10.27
C GLY A 180 -1.30 5.79 -9.78
N GLY A 181 -1.69 4.75 -10.50
CA GLY A 181 -2.82 3.89 -10.12
C GLY A 181 -2.50 2.94 -8.98
N VAL A 182 -1.28 2.37 -8.93
CA VAL A 182 -0.90 1.36 -7.94
C VAL A 182 -0.32 1.99 -6.67
N LEU A 183 0.55 3.00 -6.81
CA LEU A 183 1.26 3.62 -5.69
C LEU A 183 0.73 5.01 -5.32
N SER A 184 -0.20 5.56 -6.10
CA SER A 184 -0.72 6.94 -5.95
C SER A 184 0.36 8.01 -5.96
N ALA A 185 1.48 7.77 -6.65
CA ALA A 185 2.68 8.60 -6.66
C ALA A 185 3.06 9.07 -8.07
N ASP A 186 3.90 10.11 -8.14
CA ASP A 186 4.57 10.48 -9.38
C ASP A 186 5.89 9.70 -9.50
N PRO A 187 6.20 9.06 -10.65
CA PRO A 187 7.49 8.40 -10.83
C PRO A 187 8.70 9.34 -10.66
N ASP A 188 8.54 10.64 -10.91
CA ASP A 188 9.61 11.62 -10.76
C ASP A 188 9.93 11.94 -9.29
N ASP A 189 8.99 11.72 -8.39
CA ASP A 189 9.17 11.91 -6.95
C ASP A 189 9.62 10.63 -6.23
N LEU A 190 9.39 9.46 -6.84
CA LEU A 190 9.69 8.18 -6.20
C LEU A 190 11.18 7.84 -6.26
N ASP A 191 11.78 7.58 -5.11
CA ASP A 191 13.11 7.00 -5.01
C ASP A 191 13.15 5.63 -5.69
N VAL A 192 14.07 5.44 -6.64
CA VAL A 192 14.16 4.22 -7.46
C VAL A 192 14.43 2.97 -6.63
N ASP A 193 15.23 3.08 -5.58
CA ASP A 193 15.61 1.95 -4.74
C ASP A 193 14.51 1.57 -3.75
N ALA A 194 13.64 2.53 -3.42
CA ALA A 194 12.45 2.28 -2.62
C ALA A 194 11.30 1.72 -3.48
N ALA A 195 11.10 2.25 -4.70
CA ALA A 195 10.06 1.78 -5.62
C ALA A 195 10.34 0.38 -6.19
N VAL A 196 11.61 0.13 -6.55
CA VAL A 196 12.07 -1.15 -7.13
C VAL A 196 13.38 -1.57 -6.48
N PRO A 197 13.34 -2.17 -5.28
CA PRO A 197 14.55 -2.60 -4.58
C PRO A 197 15.45 -3.49 -5.43
N GLY A 198 16.73 -3.15 -5.50
CA GLY A 198 17.73 -3.90 -6.28
C GLY A 198 17.81 -3.53 -7.77
N LEU A 199 16.95 -2.65 -8.31
CA LEU A 199 16.96 -2.30 -9.73
C LEU A 199 18.33 -1.77 -10.19
N ARG A 200 18.96 -0.88 -9.43
CA ARG A 200 20.31 -0.36 -9.79
C ARG A 200 21.36 -1.47 -9.91
N ALA A 201 21.35 -2.41 -8.98
CA ALA A 201 22.28 -3.55 -9.02
C ALA A 201 22.02 -4.46 -10.23
N MET A 202 20.76 -4.72 -10.53
CA MET A 202 20.36 -5.50 -11.70
C MET A 202 20.70 -4.77 -13.01
N MET A 203 20.55 -3.44 -13.09
CA MET A 203 20.98 -2.67 -14.25
C MET A 203 22.51 -2.73 -14.44
N ARG A 204 23.30 -2.59 -13.37
CA ARG A 204 24.77 -2.79 -13.45
C ARG A 204 25.14 -4.18 -13.96
N ARG A 205 24.43 -5.21 -13.50
CA ARG A 205 24.68 -6.61 -13.87
C ARG A 205 24.29 -6.92 -15.32
N HIS A 206 23.17 -6.38 -15.80
CA HIS A 206 22.56 -6.73 -17.09
C HIS A 206 22.78 -5.68 -18.19
N GLY A 207 23.36 -4.52 -17.85
CA GLY A 207 23.76 -3.49 -18.81
C GLY A 207 22.63 -2.57 -19.30
N SER A 208 21.35 -2.89 -19.03
CA SER A 208 20.21 -2.09 -19.47
C SER A 208 19.03 -2.19 -18.54
N LEU A 209 18.11 -1.22 -18.61
CA LEU A 209 16.89 -1.19 -17.79
C LEU A 209 15.96 -2.35 -18.16
N GLY A 210 15.70 -2.56 -19.48
CA GLY A 210 14.82 -3.64 -19.93
C GLY A 210 15.34 -5.03 -19.56
N ALA A 211 16.66 -5.27 -19.71
CA ALA A 211 17.25 -6.55 -19.33
C ALA A 211 17.21 -6.77 -17.80
N ALA A 212 17.42 -5.72 -17.01
CA ALA A 212 17.28 -5.79 -15.54
C ALA A 212 15.86 -6.15 -15.15
N VAL A 213 14.84 -5.48 -15.71
CA VAL A 213 13.42 -5.79 -15.46
C VAL A 213 13.08 -7.21 -15.89
N GLY A 214 13.55 -7.65 -17.06
CA GLY A 214 13.36 -9.02 -17.53
C GLY A 214 13.93 -10.07 -16.57
N ALA A 215 15.16 -9.84 -16.08
CA ALA A 215 15.81 -10.73 -15.12
C ALA A 215 15.09 -10.75 -13.75
N MET A 216 14.63 -9.59 -13.27
CA MET A 216 13.83 -9.49 -12.04
C MET A 216 12.51 -10.25 -12.15
N ARG A 217 11.85 -10.19 -13.32
CA ARG A 217 10.62 -10.96 -13.56
C ARG A 217 10.87 -12.47 -13.65
N ALA A 218 11.94 -12.86 -14.33
CA ALA A 218 12.31 -14.28 -14.45
C ALA A 218 12.69 -14.90 -13.09
N ALA A 219 13.22 -14.10 -12.17
CA ALA A 219 13.53 -14.52 -10.82
C ALA A 219 12.30 -14.52 -9.86
N ALA A 220 11.20 -13.88 -10.26
CA ALA A 220 9.98 -13.88 -9.46
C ALA A 220 9.32 -15.27 -9.48
N PRO A 221 8.63 -15.68 -8.39
CA PRO A 221 7.87 -16.91 -8.38
C PRO A 221 6.92 -17.01 -9.57
N ALA A 222 6.74 -18.23 -10.10
CA ALA A 222 5.78 -18.46 -11.16
C ALA A 222 4.37 -18.14 -10.67
N GLY A 223 3.57 -17.49 -11.51
CA GLY A 223 2.21 -17.08 -11.20
C GLY A 223 1.97 -15.58 -11.34
N THR A 224 0.91 -15.09 -10.71
CA THR A 224 0.57 -13.67 -10.73
C THR A 224 1.46 -12.86 -9.78
N ALA A 225 1.74 -11.60 -10.14
CA ALA A 225 2.56 -10.69 -9.32
C ALA A 225 1.90 -10.30 -7.98
N VAL A 226 0.60 -10.59 -7.84
CA VAL A 226 -0.20 -10.29 -6.64
C VAL A 226 -1.08 -11.49 -6.28
N ALA A 227 -1.43 -11.58 -5.00
CA ALA A 227 -2.47 -12.46 -4.47
C ALA A 227 -3.35 -11.69 -3.47
N GLY A 228 -4.48 -12.26 -3.12
CA GLY A 228 -5.38 -11.76 -2.08
C GLY A 228 -5.81 -12.89 -1.15
N LEU A 229 -6.76 -12.61 -0.29
CA LEU A 229 -7.43 -13.59 0.56
C LEU A 229 -8.90 -13.70 0.14
N GLU A 230 -9.39 -14.92 0.08
CA GLU A 230 -10.83 -15.17 -0.02
C GLU A 230 -11.53 -14.56 1.18
N GLY A 231 -12.60 -13.80 0.94
CA GLY A 231 -13.27 -13.01 1.96
C GLY A 231 -12.62 -11.66 2.27
N GLY A 232 -11.51 -11.29 1.59
CA GLY A 232 -10.86 -9.97 1.71
C GLY A 232 -9.60 -9.96 2.59
N MET A 233 -8.76 -8.95 2.38
CA MET A 233 -7.48 -8.77 3.08
C MET A 233 -7.64 -8.49 4.58
N HIS A 234 -8.78 -7.90 4.99
CA HIS A 234 -9.10 -7.64 6.40
C HIS A 234 -9.08 -8.90 7.27
N GLN A 235 -9.20 -10.09 6.67
CA GLN A 235 -9.03 -11.37 7.38
C GLN A 235 -7.70 -11.44 8.16
N LEU A 236 -6.61 -10.83 7.61
CA LEU A 236 -5.31 -10.79 8.29
C LEU A 236 -5.39 -10.02 9.61
N THR A 237 -5.97 -8.82 9.58
CA THR A 237 -6.06 -7.96 10.78
C THR A 237 -7.06 -8.49 11.78
N SER A 238 -8.17 -9.07 11.33
CA SER A 238 -9.13 -9.75 12.19
C SER A 238 -8.50 -10.95 12.91
N ALA A 239 -7.76 -11.80 12.19
CA ALA A 239 -7.09 -12.95 12.78
C ALA A 239 -5.94 -12.55 13.73
N LEU A 240 -5.20 -11.46 13.42
CA LEU A 240 -4.17 -10.90 14.31
C LEU A 240 -4.80 -10.38 15.61
N THR A 241 -5.89 -9.62 15.51
CA THR A 241 -6.64 -9.11 16.69
C THR A 241 -7.09 -10.26 17.58
N GLN A 242 -7.78 -11.25 17.01
CA GLN A 242 -8.23 -12.44 17.75
C GLN A 242 -7.05 -13.23 18.37
N ARG A 243 -5.93 -13.29 17.68
CA ARG A 243 -4.72 -13.96 18.18
C ARG A 243 -4.14 -13.21 19.37
N LEU A 244 -4.02 -11.90 19.29
CA LEU A 244 -3.52 -11.04 20.35
C LEU A 244 -4.39 -11.13 21.61
N GLU A 245 -5.73 -11.09 21.47
CA GLU A 245 -6.67 -11.27 22.58
C GLU A 245 -6.49 -12.63 23.27
N ARG A 246 -6.42 -13.71 22.48
CA ARG A 246 -6.18 -15.07 23.01
C ARG A 246 -4.84 -15.20 23.74
N ASP A 247 -3.81 -14.48 23.26
CA ASP A 247 -2.48 -14.49 23.86
C ASP A 247 -2.36 -13.49 25.04
N GLY A 248 -3.47 -12.81 25.42
CA GLY A 248 -3.58 -11.98 26.61
C GLY A 248 -3.18 -10.51 26.41
N ALA A 249 -3.05 -10.02 25.20
CA ALA A 249 -2.88 -8.59 24.93
C ALA A 249 -4.17 -7.81 25.23
N ALA A 250 -4.03 -6.60 25.77
CA ALA A 250 -5.16 -5.69 25.97
C ALA A 250 -5.35 -4.81 24.71
N LEU A 251 -6.52 -4.88 24.09
CA LEU A 251 -6.83 -4.14 22.87
C LEU A 251 -7.90 -3.07 23.16
N HIS A 252 -7.59 -1.81 22.82
CA HIS A 252 -8.45 -0.67 23.11
C HIS A 252 -8.74 0.12 21.81
N PRO A 253 -9.85 -0.18 21.12
CA PRO A 253 -10.35 0.65 20.04
C PRO A 253 -10.96 1.95 20.61
N SER A 254 -11.10 2.96 19.78
CA SER A 254 -11.61 4.30 20.12
C SER A 254 -10.81 4.99 21.23
N GLU A 255 -9.53 4.65 21.38
CA GLU A 255 -8.64 5.23 22.39
C GLU A 255 -7.37 5.79 21.75
N ALA A 256 -7.43 7.05 21.34
CA ALA A 256 -6.31 7.75 20.72
C ALA A 256 -5.28 8.21 21.77
N ALA A 257 -4.00 7.93 21.57
CA ALA A 257 -2.93 8.59 22.29
C ALA A 257 -2.87 10.08 21.92
N ARG A 258 -2.80 10.95 22.92
CA ARG A 258 -2.75 12.40 22.80
C ARG A 258 -1.38 12.98 23.11
N ASN A 259 -0.68 12.34 24.05
CA ASN A 259 0.65 12.75 24.44
C ASN A 259 1.50 11.54 24.84
N LEU A 260 2.78 11.63 24.56
CA LEU A 260 3.80 10.65 24.93
C LEU A 260 4.97 11.36 25.57
N ALA A 261 5.36 10.94 26.76
CA ALA A 261 6.47 11.55 27.51
C ALA A 261 7.32 10.48 28.20
N PRO A 262 8.66 10.61 28.20
CA PRO A 262 9.53 9.76 28.98
C PRO A 262 9.36 10.06 30.48
N THR A 263 9.56 9.04 31.30
CA THR A 263 9.58 9.13 32.76
C THR A 263 10.84 8.41 33.29
N PRO A 264 11.24 8.61 34.54
CA PRO A 264 12.38 7.87 35.10
C PRO A 264 12.22 6.34 35.05
N GLU A 265 10.97 5.85 35.00
CA GLU A 265 10.62 4.43 35.07
C GLU A 265 10.19 3.88 33.68
N GLY A 266 10.24 4.67 32.62
CA GLY A 266 9.79 4.28 31.29
C GLY A 266 9.01 5.38 30.55
N TRP A 267 7.75 5.16 30.27
CA TRP A 267 6.93 6.03 29.42
C TRP A 267 5.56 6.30 30.05
N SER A 268 5.10 7.55 29.89
CA SER A 268 3.74 7.97 30.19
C SER A 268 2.97 8.26 28.91
N ILE A 269 1.84 7.62 28.72
CA ILE A 269 0.96 7.76 27.56
C ILE A 269 -0.38 8.34 28.00
N THR A 270 -0.72 9.54 27.55
CA THR A 270 -2.01 10.17 27.87
C THR A 270 -2.97 9.97 26.70
N THR A 271 -4.15 9.46 27.00
CA THR A 271 -5.28 9.33 26.06
C THR A 271 -6.37 10.35 26.39
N SER A 272 -7.50 10.28 25.72
CA SER A 272 -8.67 11.09 26.07
C SER A 272 -9.33 10.68 27.38
N SER A 273 -9.13 9.44 27.85
CA SER A 273 -9.83 8.84 28.99
C SER A 273 -8.93 8.58 30.21
N ARG A 274 -7.63 8.36 30.02
CA ARG A 274 -6.71 7.94 31.09
C ARG A 274 -5.23 8.23 30.74
N THR A 275 -4.37 8.02 31.74
CA THR A 275 -2.92 7.96 31.55
C THR A 275 -2.44 6.53 31.85
N LEU A 276 -1.63 5.99 30.97
CA LEU A 276 -0.97 4.69 31.07
C LEU A 276 0.53 4.88 31.30
N THR A 277 1.13 3.93 32.03
CA THR A 277 2.59 3.83 32.14
C THR A 277 3.08 2.52 31.51
N ALA A 278 4.25 2.54 30.91
CA ALA A 278 4.85 1.38 30.26
C ALA A 278 6.38 1.43 30.34
N ASP A 279 7.02 0.26 30.34
CA ASP A 279 8.48 0.15 30.23
C ASP A 279 8.97 0.54 28.82
N ALA A 280 8.12 0.34 27.80
CA ALA A 280 8.42 0.69 26.42
C ALA A 280 7.18 1.04 25.61
N VAL A 281 7.40 1.74 24.48
CA VAL A 281 6.35 2.15 23.55
C VAL A 281 6.76 1.84 22.11
N VAL A 282 5.82 1.34 21.32
CA VAL A 282 5.91 1.25 19.86
C VAL A 282 4.97 2.26 19.24
N VAL A 283 5.49 3.22 18.49
CA VAL A 283 4.69 4.18 17.71
C VAL A 283 4.49 3.60 16.32
N ALA A 284 3.26 3.17 16.02
CA ALA A 284 2.85 2.51 14.77
C ALA A 284 1.70 3.25 14.06
N THR A 285 1.55 4.55 14.33
CA THR A 285 0.59 5.45 13.69
C THR A 285 1.07 5.90 12.31
N ASP A 286 0.26 6.67 11.59
CA ASP A 286 0.70 7.40 10.39
C ASP A 286 1.82 8.40 10.73
N GLY A 287 2.56 8.82 9.68
CA GLY A 287 3.76 9.64 9.87
C GLY A 287 3.51 10.99 10.55
N PRO A 288 2.55 11.82 10.09
CA PRO A 288 2.20 13.06 10.76
C PRO A 288 1.87 12.89 12.24
N THR A 289 0.99 11.92 12.57
CA THR A 289 0.62 11.62 13.96
C THR A 289 1.82 11.13 14.79
N ALA A 290 2.68 10.28 14.22
CA ALA A 290 3.89 9.83 14.89
C ALA A 290 4.83 11.00 15.23
N VAL A 291 5.04 11.92 14.27
CA VAL A 291 5.87 13.12 14.48
C VAL A 291 5.28 14.03 15.56
N ASP A 292 3.95 14.22 15.57
CA ASP A 292 3.30 15.06 16.59
C ASP A 292 3.44 14.45 18.00
N LEU A 293 3.24 13.14 18.15
CA LEU A 293 3.41 12.44 19.42
C LEU A 293 4.86 12.47 19.94
N LEU A 294 5.84 12.45 19.04
CA LEU A 294 7.27 12.39 19.37
C LEU A 294 7.94 13.75 19.43
N ALA A 295 7.25 14.84 19.06
CA ALA A 295 7.83 16.18 18.92
C ALA A 295 8.52 16.70 20.18
N SER A 296 7.99 16.37 21.36
CA SER A 296 8.55 16.79 22.64
C SER A 296 9.68 15.90 23.14
N THR A 297 9.83 14.70 22.59
CA THR A 297 10.72 13.66 23.11
C THR A 297 11.90 13.40 22.18
N VAL A 298 11.66 13.33 20.89
CA VAL A 298 12.70 13.04 19.89
C VAL A 298 13.12 14.36 19.24
N PRO A 299 14.29 14.89 19.59
CA PRO A 299 14.78 16.17 19.06
C PRO A 299 14.83 16.13 17.53
N ARG A 300 14.42 17.23 16.89
CA ARG A 300 14.50 17.44 15.45
C ARG A 300 13.61 16.52 14.59
N ILE A 301 12.75 15.68 15.18
CA ILE A 301 11.86 14.81 14.40
C ILE A 301 10.93 15.61 13.48
N GLN A 302 10.62 16.85 13.84
CA GLN A 302 9.83 17.78 13.01
C GLN A 302 10.51 18.11 11.67
N GLU A 303 11.84 18.11 11.61
CA GLU A 303 12.62 18.35 10.38
C GLU A 303 12.43 17.19 9.38
N ASP A 304 12.13 16.01 9.88
CA ASP A 304 11.91 14.79 9.09
C ASP A 304 10.41 14.46 8.91
N ARG A 305 9.53 15.44 9.20
CA ARG A 305 8.08 15.28 9.02
C ARG A 305 7.76 14.87 7.58
N PRO A 306 7.02 13.78 7.37
CA PRO A 306 6.60 13.40 6.03
C PRO A 306 5.76 14.51 5.38
N ALA A 307 5.93 14.70 4.08
CA ALA A 307 5.03 15.56 3.33
C ALA A 307 3.58 15.08 3.48
N VAL A 308 2.64 16.01 3.48
CA VAL A 308 1.22 15.67 3.48
C VAL A 308 0.92 14.88 2.21
N VAL A 309 0.43 13.67 2.39
CA VAL A 309 0.00 12.84 1.26
C VAL A 309 -1.43 13.23 0.91
N PRO A 310 -1.73 13.48 -0.37
CA PRO A 310 -3.09 13.75 -0.80
C PRO A 310 -4.06 12.66 -0.35
N ALA A 311 -5.27 13.06 -0.01
CA ALA A 311 -6.32 12.11 0.30
C ALA A 311 -6.61 11.22 -0.92
N VAL A 312 -6.91 9.96 -0.65
CA VAL A 312 -7.42 9.01 -1.65
C VAL A 312 -8.86 8.70 -1.28
N ALA A 313 -9.77 8.88 -2.24
CA ALA A 313 -11.14 8.39 -2.11
C ALA A 313 -11.30 7.12 -2.96
N LEU A 314 -11.88 6.09 -2.36
CA LEU A 314 -12.28 4.86 -3.01
C LEU A 314 -13.79 4.83 -3.07
N VAL A 315 -14.36 4.84 -4.27
CA VAL A 315 -15.79 4.67 -4.49
C VAL A 315 -16.04 3.23 -4.92
N SER A 316 -16.78 2.50 -4.10
CA SER A 316 -17.25 1.16 -4.42
C SER A 316 -18.68 1.23 -4.93
N LEU A 317 -18.94 0.63 -6.08
CA LEU A 317 -20.26 0.50 -6.68
C LEU A 317 -20.59 -1.00 -6.79
N VAL A 318 -21.75 -1.39 -6.33
CA VAL A 318 -22.38 -2.67 -6.68
C VAL A 318 -23.44 -2.40 -7.74
N VAL A 319 -23.28 -3.01 -8.91
CA VAL A 319 -24.15 -2.75 -10.07
C VAL A 319 -24.70 -4.06 -10.63
N ASP A 320 -25.96 -4.01 -11.10
CA ASP A 320 -26.61 -5.12 -11.84
C ASP A 320 -26.52 -4.82 -13.34
N VAL A 321 -25.45 -5.32 -13.98
CA VAL A 321 -25.11 -5.07 -15.39
C VAL A 321 -24.56 -6.34 -16.02
N PRO A 322 -25.40 -7.25 -16.53
CA PRO A 322 -24.95 -8.55 -17.09
C PRO A 322 -23.93 -8.44 -18.21
N GLN A 323 -23.83 -7.31 -18.92
CA GLN A 323 -22.83 -7.05 -19.95
C GLN A 323 -21.39 -7.09 -19.38
N LEU A 324 -21.23 -6.86 -18.08
CA LEU A 324 -19.93 -6.92 -17.40
C LEU A 324 -19.46 -8.34 -17.09
N ASP A 325 -20.32 -9.37 -17.22
CA ASP A 325 -19.94 -10.80 -17.09
C ASP A 325 -18.81 -11.17 -18.06
N ALA A 326 -18.76 -10.50 -19.24
CA ALA A 326 -17.70 -10.70 -20.23
C ALA A 326 -16.35 -10.11 -19.83
N ALA A 327 -16.26 -9.40 -18.70
CA ALA A 327 -15.06 -8.69 -18.22
C ALA A 327 -14.36 -7.88 -19.35
N PRO A 328 -15.02 -6.91 -19.99
CA PRO A 328 -14.57 -6.26 -21.25
C PRO A 328 -13.23 -5.54 -21.11
N ARG A 329 -12.80 -5.21 -19.91
CA ARG A 329 -11.51 -4.61 -19.57
C ARG A 329 -10.72 -5.43 -18.54
N GLY A 330 -10.91 -6.74 -18.54
CA GLY A 330 -10.23 -7.65 -17.62
C GLY A 330 -10.47 -7.31 -16.15
N THR A 331 -9.40 -7.29 -15.36
CA THR A 331 -9.48 -7.05 -13.90
C THR A 331 -9.54 -5.58 -13.51
N GLY A 332 -9.39 -4.65 -14.46
CA GLY A 332 -9.46 -3.21 -14.20
C GLY A 332 -8.66 -2.36 -15.17
N VAL A 333 -8.72 -1.05 -14.95
CA VAL A 333 -8.15 -0.02 -15.82
C VAL A 333 -7.33 0.97 -15.02
N LEU A 334 -6.11 1.25 -15.47
CA LEU A 334 -5.24 2.31 -14.94
C LEU A 334 -5.31 3.52 -15.87
N VAL A 335 -5.48 4.72 -15.34
CA VAL A 335 -5.80 5.91 -16.13
C VAL A 335 -4.62 6.88 -16.14
N ALA A 336 -4.20 7.32 -17.33
CA ALA A 336 -3.18 8.34 -17.48
C ALA A 336 -3.65 9.71 -16.93
N ARG A 337 -2.70 10.52 -16.41
CA ARG A 337 -3.03 11.82 -15.78
C ARG A 337 -3.69 12.84 -16.71
N ASN A 338 -3.35 12.81 -17.96
CA ASN A 338 -3.78 13.82 -18.95
C ASN A 338 -4.95 13.36 -19.83
N VAL A 339 -5.82 12.54 -19.28
CA VAL A 339 -7.11 12.18 -19.88
C VAL A 339 -8.14 13.16 -19.36
N ALA A 340 -8.94 13.75 -20.25
CA ALA A 340 -9.87 14.82 -19.89
C ALA A 340 -11.28 14.33 -19.54
N ASP A 341 -11.66 13.16 -20.03
CA ASP A 341 -13.00 12.59 -19.96
C ASP A 341 -13.22 11.67 -18.75
N VAL A 342 -12.18 11.44 -17.92
CA VAL A 342 -12.22 10.59 -16.73
C VAL A 342 -11.42 11.22 -15.59
N ARG A 343 -11.99 11.28 -14.39
CA ARG A 343 -11.34 11.80 -13.17
C ARG A 343 -10.66 10.70 -12.34
N ALA A 344 -11.21 9.48 -12.35
CA ALA A 344 -10.61 8.35 -11.64
C ALA A 344 -9.17 8.08 -12.11
N LYS A 345 -8.27 7.75 -11.20
CA LYS A 345 -6.90 7.30 -11.52
C LYS A 345 -6.80 5.82 -11.82
N ALA A 346 -7.76 5.03 -11.33
CA ALA A 346 -7.87 3.60 -11.55
C ALA A 346 -9.28 3.11 -11.31
N LEU A 347 -9.65 2.04 -11.99
CA LEU A 347 -10.84 1.24 -11.75
C LEU A 347 -10.42 -0.20 -11.54
N THR A 348 -10.85 -0.85 -10.47
CA THR A 348 -10.79 -2.30 -10.28
C THR A 348 -12.17 -2.89 -10.54
N HIS A 349 -12.27 -3.86 -11.44
CA HIS A 349 -13.44 -4.70 -11.62
C HIS A 349 -13.27 -5.92 -10.68
N ALA A 350 -13.70 -5.75 -9.42
CA ALA A 350 -13.33 -6.66 -8.34
C ALA A 350 -13.92 -8.08 -8.55
N THR A 351 -15.16 -8.18 -9.05
CA THR A 351 -15.78 -9.46 -9.40
C THR A 351 -15.11 -10.14 -10.60
N ALA A 352 -14.60 -9.38 -11.58
CA ALA A 352 -13.79 -9.97 -12.65
C ALA A 352 -12.40 -10.41 -12.16
N LYS A 353 -11.86 -9.74 -11.14
CA LYS A 353 -10.53 -10.02 -10.56
C LYS A 353 -10.55 -11.22 -9.62
N TRP A 354 -11.59 -11.34 -8.79
CA TRP A 354 -11.70 -12.32 -7.72
C TRP A 354 -12.89 -13.25 -7.95
N PRO A 355 -12.67 -14.52 -8.40
CA PRO A 355 -13.76 -15.48 -8.65
C PRO A 355 -14.64 -15.75 -7.42
N TRP A 356 -14.07 -15.73 -6.21
CA TRP A 356 -14.83 -15.90 -4.97
C TRP A 356 -15.83 -14.74 -4.74
N LEU A 357 -15.44 -13.51 -5.11
CA LEU A 357 -16.31 -12.34 -4.98
C LEU A 357 -17.42 -12.36 -6.04
N ALA A 358 -17.10 -12.81 -7.27
CA ALA A 358 -18.11 -13.02 -8.30
C ALA A 358 -19.15 -14.05 -7.86
N ALA A 359 -18.71 -15.16 -7.24
CA ALA A 359 -19.61 -16.16 -6.72
C ALA A 359 -20.50 -15.63 -5.58
N ALA A 360 -19.98 -14.76 -4.73
CA ALA A 360 -20.73 -14.13 -3.65
C ALA A 360 -21.73 -13.07 -4.15
N ALA A 361 -21.35 -12.28 -5.17
CA ALA A 361 -22.22 -11.26 -5.76
C ALA A 361 -23.36 -11.85 -6.59
N GLY A 362 -23.16 -13.03 -7.16
CA GLY A 362 -24.11 -13.69 -8.06
C GLY A 362 -24.02 -13.16 -9.51
N PRO A 363 -24.68 -13.87 -10.45
CA PRO A 363 -24.63 -13.53 -11.87
C PRO A 363 -25.26 -12.16 -12.15
N GLY A 364 -24.66 -11.40 -13.06
CA GLY A 364 -25.08 -10.04 -13.44
C GLY A 364 -24.68 -8.96 -12.45
N ASN A 365 -24.36 -9.30 -11.20
CA ASN A 365 -23.93 -8.34 -10.19
C ASN A 365 -22.42 -8.15 -10.18
N HIS A 366 -21.98 -6.92 -10.23
CA HIS A 366 -20.56 -6.57 -10.28
C HIS A 366 -20.17 -5.57 -9.20
N VAL A 367 -18.98 -5.79 -8.63
CA VAL A 367 -18.34 -4.84 -7.72
C VAL A 367 -17.25 -4.10 -8.50
N LEU A 368 -17.44 -2.78 -8.61
CA LEU A 368 -16.50 -1.86 -9.24
C LEU A 368 -15.92 -0.94 -8.17
N ARG A 369 -14.59 -0.79 -8.14
CA ARG A 369 -13.94 0.13 -7.20
C ARG A 369 -13.11 1.15 -7.96
N LEU A 370 -13.51 2.42 -7.88
CA LEU A 370 -12.80 3.54 -8.50
C LEU A 370 -11.96 4.27 -7.46
N SER A 371 -10.77 4.70 -7.85
CA SER A 371 -9.83 5.42 -6.99
C SER A 371 -9.61 6.83 -7.51
N PHE A 372 -9.78 7.82 -6.62
CA PHE A 372 -9.62 9.24 -6.88
C PHE A 372 -8.50 9.84 -6.04
N GLY A 373 -8.02 11.04 -6.40
CA GLY A 373 -6.89 11.72 -5.75
C GLY A 373 -5.55 11.35 -6.39
N ARG A 374 -5.04 12.24 -7.26
CA ARG A 374 -3.82 12.00 -8.06
C ARG A 374 -2.56 12.63 -7.47
N GLY A 375 -2.66 13.32 -6.34
CA GLY A 375 -1.53 13.96 -5.69
C GLY A 375 -1.00 15.22 -6.39
N ALA A 376 -1.71 15.74 -7.37
CA ALA A 376 -1.43 17.06 -7.92
C ALA A 376 -2.07 18.14 -7.03
N ASP A 377 -1.43 19.32 -6.94
CA ASP A 377 -1.91 20.43 -6.10
C ASP A 377 -3.32 20.91 -6.48
N ASP A 378 -3.78 20.59 -7.69
CA ASP A 378 -5.08 21.01 -8.25
C ASP A 378 -6.14 19.89 -8.28
N ASP A 379 -5.89 18.69 -7.73
CA ASP A 379 -6.86 17.58 -7.74
C ASP A 379 -7.59 17.44 -6.41
N ASP A 380 -8.65 18.21 -6.23
CA ASP A 380 -9.54 18.12 -5.07
C ASP A 380 -10.63 17.05 -5.19
N THR A 381 -10.62 16.23 -6.25
CA THR A 381 -11.68 15.24 -6.53
C THR A 381 -11.94 14.31 -5.32
N ALA A 382 -10.90 13.87 -4.61
CA ALA A 382 -11.07 13.00 -3.45
C ALA A 382 -11.78 13.67 -2.24
N ARG A 383 -11.96 14.99 -2.27
CA ARG A 383 -12.61 15.78 -1.20
C ARG A 383 -14.04 16.17 -1.51
N LEU A 384 -14.51 15.89 -2.72
CA LEU A 384 -15.89 16.18 -3.12
C LEU A 384 -16.90 15.45 -2.21
N PRO A 385 -18.13 15.95 -2.09
CA PRO A 385 -19.21 15.23 -1.43
C PRO A 385 -19.43 13.84 -2.00
N ASP A 386 -19.94 12.92 -1.18
CA ASP A 386 -20.06 11.50 -1.54
C ASP A 386 -20.98 11.26 -2.74
N ASP A 387 -22.10 11.97 -2.82
CA ASP A 387 -23.06 11.91 -3.91
C ASP A 387 -22.48 12.44 -5.24
N GLU A 388 -21.67 13.48 -5.18
CA GLU A 388 -20.95 14.00 -6.36
C GLU A 388 -19.89 13.00 -6.82
N LEU A 389 -19.10 12.42 -5.88
CA LEU A 389 -18.11 11.39 -6.19
C LEU A 389 -18.76 10.14 -6.77
N GLN A 390 -19.91 9.72 -6.25
CA GLN A 390 -20.66 8.58 -6.76
C GLN A 390 -21.10 8.83 -8.21
N SER A 391 -21.62 10.02 -8.51
CA SER A 391 -22.05 10.40 -9.87
C SER A 391 -20.87 10.39 -10.85
N ILE A 392 -19.70 10.92 -10.44
CA ILE A 392 -18.48 10.91 -11.22
C ILE A 392 -18.01 9.46 -11.41
N ALA A 393 -18.02 8.63 -10.36
CA ALA A 393 -17.58 7.24 -10.42
C ALA A 393 -18.42 6.41 -11.38
N LEU A 394 -19.74 6.64 -11.42
CA LEU A 394 -20.64 5.98 -12.34
C LEU A 394 -20.33 6.34 -13.80
N HIS A 395 -20.15 7.64 -14.09
CA HIS A 395 -19.72 8.12 -15.39
C HIS A 395 -18.38 7.49 -15.81
N ASP A 396 -17.39 7.58 -14.93
CA ASP A 396 -16.04 7.09 -15.19
C ASP A 396 -16.03 5.57 -15.40
N ALA A 397 -16.85 4.81 -14.63
CA ALA A 397 -16.98 3.36 -14.81
C ALA A 397 -17.52 3.02 -16.20
N SER A 398 -18.58 3.71 -16.65
CA SER A 398 -19.16 3.52 -17.99
C SER A 398 -18.12 3.76 -19.08
N VAL A 399 -17.40 4.89 -19.01
CA VAL A 399 -16.35 5.25 -19.99
C VAL A 399 -15.21 4.24 -19.99
N LEU A 400 -14.68 3.90 -18.81
CA LEU A 400 -13.52 3.02 -18.67
C LEU A 400 -13.81 1.58 -19.09
N LEU A 401 -15.00 1.07 -18.77
CA LEU A 401 -15.39 -0.30 -19.13
C LEU A 401 -15.94 -0.38 -20.56
N GLY A 402 -16.39 0.75 -21.13
CA GLY A 402 -17.01 0.79 -22.45
C GLY A 402 -18.39 0.14 -22.46
N VAL A 403 -19.08 0.18 -21.32
CA VAL A 403 -20.43 -0.35 -21.09
C VAL A 403 -21.25 0.77 -20.48
N ASP A 404 -22.44 1.01 -21.00
CA ASP A 404 -23.34 2.00 -20.42
C ASP A 404 -23.87 1.48 -19.08
N ILE A 405 -23.62 2.24 -18.00
CA ILE A 405 -24.06 1.94 -16.64
C ILE A 405 -24.87 3.13 -16.16
N SER A 406 -26.16 2.93 -15.97
CA SER A 406 -27.09 3.99 -15.56
C SER A 406 -27.26 4.05 -14.04
N PRO A 407 -27.78 5.14 -13.48
CA PRO A 407 -28.10 5.22 -12.05
C PRO A 407 -29.07 4.13 -11.58
N SER A 408 -29.95 3.63 -12.46
CA SER A 408 -30.88 2.56 -12.12
C SER A 408 -30.24 1.17 -11.98
N ASP A 409 -29.02 1.01 -12.50
CA ASP A 409 -28.28 -0.24 -12.40
C ASP A 409 -27.47 -0.32 -11.08
N VAL A 410 -27.38 0.78 -10.33
CA VAL A 410 -26.67 0.81 -9.06
C VAL A 410 -27.53 0.20 -7.96
N VAL A 411 -27.06 -0.92 -7.42
CA VAL A 411 -27.70 -1.64 -6.31
C VAL A 411 -27.34 -0.96 -4.98
N ASP A 412 -26.05 -0.60 -4.81
CA ASP A 412 -25.55 0.03 -3.62
C ASP A 412 -24.19 0.70 -3.89
N TRP A 413 -23.75 1.64 -3.05
CA TRP A 413 -22.47 2.31 -3.18
C TRP A 413 -21.96 2.87 -1.84
N ASP A 414 -20.64 3.03 -1.74
CA ASP A 414 -20.00 3.63 -0.58
C ASP A 414 -18.71 4.36 -0.96
N VAL A 415 -18.32 5.34 -0.15
CA VAL A 415 -17.10 6.14 -0.31
C VAL A 415 -16.21 6.01 0.92
N VAL A 416 -15.06 5.38 0.74
CA VAL A 416 -14.04 5.29 1.78
C VAL A 416 -12.90 6.28 1.51
N ARG A 417 -12.56 7.13 2.48
CA ARG A 417 -11.46 8.10 2.37
C ARG A 417 -10.28 7.73 3.25
N TRP A 418 -9.12 7.78 2.65
CA TRP A 418 -7.84 7.57 3.33
C TRP A 418 -6.99 8.85 3.28
N THR A 419 -6.67 9.38 4.45
CA THR A 419 -5.70 10.46 4.62
C THR A 419 -4.40 9.86 5.15
N ASN A 420 -3.26 10.29 4.63
CA ASN A 420 -1.92 9.80 5.04
C ASN A 420 -1.67 8.28 4.91
N ALA A 421 -2.56 7.53 4.26
CA ALA A 421 -2.48 6.06 4.20
C ALA A 421 -1.45 5.52 3.20
N LEU A 422 -1.05 6.31 2.20
CA LEU A 422 -0.09 5.92 1.16
C LEU A 422 1.13 6.85 1.19
N PRO A 423 1.97 6.79 2.23
CA PRO A 423 3.16 7.61 2.30
C PRO A 423 4.12 7.23 1.18
N HIS A 424 4.52 8.22 0.38
CA HIS A 424 5.41 7.98 -0.73
C HIS A 424 6.87 7.91 -0.25
N ALA A 425 7.60 6.92 -0.72
CA ALA A 425 9.05 6.87 -0.58
C ALA A 425 9.70 7.87 -1.55
N THR A 426 9.62 9.16 -1.22
CA THR A 426 10.19 10.26 -2.00
C THR A 426 11.71 10.26 -1.97
N LEU A 427 12.33 11.03 -2.85
CA LEU A 427 13.78 11.23 -2.86
C LEU A 427 14.29 11.58 -1.45
N GLY A 428 15.40 10.94 -1.03
CA GLY A 428 15.96 11.09 0.31
C GLY A 428 15.20 10.36 1.44
N HIS A 429 14.20 9.55 1.11
CA HIS A 429 13.42 8.79 2.09
C HIS A 429 14.30 7.91 2.99
N ARG A 430 15.29 7.22 2.43
CA ARG A 430 16.19 6.34 3.20
C ARG A 430 16.96 7.09 4.27
N ASP A 431 17.51 8.25 3.91
CA ASP A 431 18.30 9.07 4.83
C ASP A 431 17.42 9.64 5.94
N ARG A 432 16.21 10.08 5.57
CA ARG A 432 15.20 10.52 6.54
C ARG A 432 14.84 9.42 7.52
N VAL A 433 14.53 8.20 7.04
CA VAL A 433 14.25 7.05 7.89
C VAL A 433 15.43 6.69 8.78
N ALA A 434 16.66 6.75 8.26
CA ALA A 434 17.86 6.48 9.04
C ALA A 434 18.04 7.50 10.19
N ARG A 435 17.83 8.81 9.93
CA ARG A 435 17.88 9.86 10.96
C ARG A 435 16.81 9.66 12.03
N ILE A 436 15.56 9.41 11.64
CA ILE A 436 14.46 9.16 12.57
C ILE A 436 14.77 7.95 13.47
N ARG A 437 15.26 6.86 12.89
CA ARG A 437 15.61 5.66 13.65
C ARG A 437 16.78 5.88 14.59
N ALA A 438 17.80 6.61 14.16
CA ALA A 438 18.95 6.97 15.00
C ALA A 438 18.51 7.85 16.18
N ALA A 439 17.64 8.82 15.92
CA ALA A 439 17.10 9.68 16.97
C ALA A 439 16.24 8.88 17.97
N ALA A 440 15.34 8.03 17.50
CA ALA A 440 14.52 7.17 18.36
C ALA A 440 15.34 6.17 19.18
N ALA A 441 16.43 5.65 18.63
CA ALA A 441 17.29 4.69 19.33
C ALA A 441 18.00 5.27 20.57
N ASN A 442 18.10 6.60 20.66
CA ASN A 442 18.66 7.29 21.84
C ASN A 442 17.64 7.34 23.00
N GLU A 443 16.36 7.13 22.71
CA GLU A 443 15.30 7.12 23.70
C GLU A 443 15.07 5.67 24.17
N GLY A 444 15.38 5.41 25.45
CA GLY A 444 15.23 4.08 26.03
C GLY A 444 13.78 3.57 25.91
N GLY A 445 13.59 2.34 25.43
CA GLY A 445 12.27 1.72 25.33
C GLY A 445 11.38 2.25 24.19
N LEU A 446 11.86 3.14 23.31
CA LEU A 446 11.10 3.61 22.16
C LEU A 446 11.41 2.78 20.92
N GLU A 447 10.36 2.46 20.16
CA GLU A 447 10.46 1.90 18.80
C GLU A 447 9.42 2.55 17.88
N ILE A 448 9.74 2.68 16.59
CA ILE A 448 8.87 3.31 15.59
C ILE A 448 8.74 2.39 14.39
N THR A 449 7.51 2.16 13.93
CA THR A 449 7.21 1.37 12.73
C THR A 449 6.05 1.99 11.95
N GLY A 450 5.72 1.42 10.79
CA GLY A 450 4.61 1.85 9.95
C GLY A 450 4.99 2.05 8.49
N ALA A 451 3.98 2.21 7.65
CA ALA A 451 4.15 2.34 6.21
C ALA A 451 5.02 3.55 5.81
N TRP A 452 4.97 4.63 6.55
CA TRP A 452 5.73 5.86 6.29
C TRP A 452 7.26 5.70 6.46
N LEU A 453 7.69 4.64 7.15
CA LEU A 453 9.11 4.27 7.32
C LEU A 453 9.49 3.06 6.44
N ALA A 454 8.58 2.10 6.29
CA ALA A 454 8.84 0.83 5.62
C ALA A 454 8.54 0.85 4.12
N GLY A 455 7.73 1.80 3.66
CA GLY A 455 7.11 1.82 2.33
C GLY A 455 5.67 1.29 2.38
N THR A 456 4.91 1.50 1.30
CA THR A 456 3.45 1.26 1.25
C THR A 456 3.04 -0.20 1.07
N GLY A 457 3.95 -1.09 0.69
CA GLY A 457 3.59 -2.49 0.43
C GLY A 457 3.42 -3.30 1.71
N LEU A 458 2.37 -4.14 1.79
CA LEU A 458 2.12 -5.01 2.96
C LEU A 458 3.33 -5.84 3.36
N VAL A 459 4.07 -6.39 2.40
CA VAL A 459 5.32 -7.14 2.64
C VAL A 459 6.30 -6.30 3.47
N SER A 460 6.63 -5.11 3.00
CA SER A 460 7.62 -4.24 3.66
C SER A 460 7.14 -3.79 5.05
N VAL A 461 5.85 -3.50 5.19
CA VAL A 461 5.26 -3.06 6.47
C VAL A 461 5.28 -4.18 7.50
N ILE A 462 4.89 -5.39 7.12
CA ILE A 462 4.86 -6.56 8.01
C ILE A 462 6.29 -6.95 8.42
N ASP A 463 7.23 -7.06 7.47
CA ASP A 463 8.63 -7.38 7.77
C ASP A 463 9.23 -6.36 8.74
N ASN A 464 9.06 -5.07 8.46
CA ASN A 464 9.56 -4.00 9.31
C ASN A 464 8.95 -4.06 10.73
N ALA A 465 7.64 -4.23 10.83
CA ALA A 465 6.93 -4.25 12.12
C ALA A 465 7.38 -5.45 12.98
N ARG A 466 7.49 -6.62 12.37
CA ARG A 466 7.99 -7.84 13.05
C ARG A 466 9.43 -7.66 13.53
N ASP A 467 10.31 -7.15 12.67
CA ASP A 467 11.71 -6.90 13.02
C ASP A 467 11.85 -5.93 14.19
N ARG A 468 11.05 -4.84 14.18
CA ARG A 468 11.06 -3.83 15.25
C ARG A 468 10.50 -4.37 16.56
N GLY A 469 9.36 -5.07 16.50
CA GLY A 469 8.78 -5.73 17.67
C GLY A 469 9.74 -6.75 18.31
N ALA A 470 10.32 -7.63 17.50
CA ALA A 470 11.28 -8.63 17.97
C ALA A 470 12.58 -8.00 18.52
N ALA A 471 13.06 -6.91 17.90
CA ALA A 471 14.24 -6.19 18.40
C ALA A 471 13.97 -5.53 19.76
N LEU A 472 12.80 -4.90 19.93
CA LEU A 472 12.39 -4.32 21.19
C LEU A 472 12.27 -5.40 22.28
N ALA A 473 11.62 -6.52 21.98
CA ALA A 473 11.48 -7.64 22.90
C ALA A 473 12.84 -8.13 23.42
N ARG A 474 13.80 -8.35 22.49
CA ARG A 474 15.16 -8.76 22.87
C ARG A 474 15.84 -7.75 23.80
N ARG A 475 15.72 -6.44 23.55
CA ARG A 475 16.32 -5.40 24.41
C ARG A 475 15.72 -5.43 25.83
N LEU A 476 14.39 -5.52 25.93
CA LEU A 476 13.69 -5.51 27.23
C LEU A 476 13.98 -6.76 28.06
N LEU A 477 14.18 -7.91 27.41
CA LEU A 477 14.49 -9.17 28.11
C LEU A 477 15.99 -9.30 28.46
N ALA A 478 16.89 -8.70 27.69
CA ALA A 478 18.34 -8.70 27.98
C ALA A 478 18.73 -7.74 29.11
N GLY A 479 17.93 -6.74 29.42
CA GLY A 479 18.16 -5.77 30.52
C GLY A 479 17.72 -6.25 31.91
N ARG A 480 17.26 -7.51 32.01
CA ARG A 480 16.88 -8.19 33.25
C ARG A 480 17.93 -9.23 33.63
#